data_a4200716ffa697dd484d659f44d9f4a8
#
_entry.id   a4200716ffa697dd484d659f44d9f4a8
#
_cell.length_a   1.000
_cell.length_b   1.000
_cell.length_c   1.000
_cell.angle_alpha   90.00
_cell.angle_beta   90.00
_cell.angle_gamma   90.00
#
_symmetry.space_group_name_H-M   'P 1'
#
loop_
_entity.id
_entity.type
_entity.pdbx_description
1 polymer ?
#
loop_
_entity_poly.entity_id
_entity_poly.type
_entity_poly.pdbx_seq_one_letter_code
_entity_poly.pdbx_strand_id
1 'polypeptide(L)'
;MPDQLSPFAQRGSTEEVEEGRAFAPKFDADGLVTCVVTDAQSGDVLMVAHMNAQALQQTIATGEAWYFSRSRRALWRKGESSGHVQRVVEMRIDCDQDAVWIRVEQEGAGACHTGRRSCFYRAVPLGESGAVRLEFRDGEKTFDPDTVYGKK
;
A
#
# COMPACT_ATOMS: atom_id res chain seq x y z
N MET A 1 -12.92 -22.24 -12.42
CA MET A 1 -13.45 -21.35 -11.42
C MET A 1 -12.33 -20.69 -10.67
N PRO A 2 -12.20 -19.40 -10.81
CA PRO A 2 -11.09 -18.67 -10.14
C PRO A 2 -11.10 -18.86 -8.61
N ASP A 3 -12.29 -18.94 -8.03
CA ASP A 3 -12.42 -19.04 -6.58
C ASP A 3 -11.83 -20.32 -6.02
N GLN A 4 -11.85 -21.38 -6.80
CA GLN A 4 -11.30 -22.66 -6.39
C GLN A 4 -9.77 -22.61 -6.31
N LEU A 5 -9.16 -21.65 -6.98
CA LEU A 5 -7.70 -21.50 -7.00
C LEU A 5 -7.22 -20.42 -6.04
N SER A 6 -8.14 -19.73 -5.36
CA SER A 6 -7.77 -18.70 -4.40
C SER A 6 -7.15 -19.34 -3.16
N PRO A 7 -5.99 -18.84 -2.69
CA PRO A 7 -5.38 -19.34 -1.47
C PRO A 7 -6.06 -18.83 -0.22
N PHE A 8 -7.00 -17.88 -0.36
CA PHE A 8 -7.62 -17.26 0.80
C PHE A 8 -8.81 -18.08 1.28
N ALA A 9 -8.96 -18.15 2.61
CA ALA A 9 -10.07 -18.86 3.22
C ALA A 9 -11.37 -18.08 2.99
N GLN A 10 -12.48 -18.80 3.04
CA GLN A 10 -13.80 -18.17 3.06
C GLN A 10 -14.03 -17.57 4.44
N ARG A 11 -14.74 -16.47 4.47
CA ARG A 11 -15.04 -15.80 5.72
C ARG A 11 -16.07 -16.62 6.50
N GLY A 12 -15.73 -16.85 7.75
CA GLY A 12 -16.61 -17.57 8.67
C GLY A 12 -17.27 -16.62 9.67
N SER A 13 -17.42 -17.08 10.90
CA SER A 13 -18.00 -16.29 11.97
C SER A 13 -17.07 -15.13 12.36
N THR A 14 -17.60 -14.15 13.09
CA THR A 14 -16.79 -13.05 13.63
C THR A 14 -15.63 -13.59 14.45
N GLU A 15 -15.89 -14.60 15.29
CA GLU A 15 -14.82 -15.18 16.11
C GLU A 15 -13.73 -15.82 15.25
N GLU A 16 -14.13 -16.55 14.21
CA GLU A 16 -13.16 -17.16 13.30
C GLU A 16 -12.32 -16.12 12.58
N VAL A 17 -12.94 -15.01 12.18
CA VAL A 17 -12.23 -13.93 11.50
C VAL A 17 -11.27 -13.22 12.45
N GLU A 18 -11.70 -12.95 13.68
CA GLU A 18 -10.92 -12.10 14.60
C GLU A 18 -9.91 -12.89 15.42
N GLU A 19 -10.20 -14.15 15.72
CA GLU A 19 -9.38 -14.95 16.64
C GLU A 19 -8.74 -16.15 15.95
N GLY A 20 -9.15 -16.49 14.74
CA GLY A 20 -8.62 -17.65 14.02
C GLY A 20 -7.30 -17.37 13.33
N ARG A 21 -6.82 -18.35 12.61
CA ARG A 21 -5.54 -18.27 11.89
C ARG A 21 -5.68 -18.33 10.38
N ALA A 22 -6.90 -18.45 9.89
CA ALA A 22 -7.15 -18.49 8.45
C ALA A 22 -7.13 -17.06 7.91
N PHE A 23 -6.42 -16.86 6.80
CA PHE A 23 -6.42 -15.59 6.13
C PHE A 23 -7.63 -15.49 5.20
N ALA A 24 -8.62 -14.73 5.63
CA ALA A 24 -9.89 -14.58 4.92
C ALA A 24 -10.16 -13.08 4.70
N PRO A 25 -9.41 -12.45 3.81
CA PRO A 25 -9.53 -11.00 3.62
C PRO A 25 -10.92 -10.62 3.13
N LYS A 26 -11.40 -9.47 3.60
CA LYS A 26 -12.67 -8.91 3.17
C LYS A 26 -12.40 -7.85 2.12
N PHE A 27 -12.64 -8.21 0.87
CA PHE A 27 -12.54 -7.26 -0.23
C PHE A 27 -13.81 -6.42 -0.29
N ASP A 28 -13.66 -5.18 -0.72
CA ASP A 28 -14.82 -4.29 -0.89
C ASP A 28 -15.61 -4.65 -2.16
N ALA A 29 -16.61 -3.82 -2.50
CA ALA A 29 -17.47 -4.08 -3.65
C ALA A 29 -16.70 -4.11 -4.98
N ASP A 30 -15.55 -3.45 -5.03
CA ASP A 30 -14.69 -3.43 -6.21
C ASP A 30 -13.62 -4.52 -6.19
N GLY A 31 -13.65 -5.38 -5.18
CA GLY A 31 -12.68 -6.46 -5.03
C GLY A 31 -11.34 -6.00 -4.50
N LEU A 32 -11.31 -4.92 -3.74
CA LEU A 32 -10.07 -4.31 -3.25
C LEU A 32 -10.01 -4.31 -1.72
N VAL A 33 -8.79 -4.39 -1.21
CA VAL A 33 -8.49 -4.12 0.19
C VAL A 33 -7.46 -2.98 0.26
N THR A 34 -7.58 -2.14 1.28
CA THR A 34 -6.63 -1.06 1.52
C THR A 34 -5.33 -1.63 2.07
N CYS A 35 -4.21 -1.11 1.59
CA CYS A 35 -2.88 -1.49 2.04
C CYS A 35 -2.14 -0.27 2.57
N VAL A 36 -1.77 -0.30 3.84
CA VAL A 36 -0.94 0.72 4.46
C VAL A 36 0.50 0.26 4.39
N VAL A 37 1.39 1.13 3.93
CA VAL A 37 2.79 0.79 3.69
C VAL A 37 3.67 1.66 4.58
N THR A 38 4.45 1.02 5.44
CA THR A 38 5.38 1.74 6.33
C THR A 38 6.81 1.27 6.08
N ASP A 39 7.76 2.17 6.39
CA ASP A 39 9.17 1.84 6.32
C ASP A 39 9.53 0.88 7.46
N ALA A 40 10.24 -0.20 7.12
CA ALA A 40 10.57 -1.24 8.11
C ALA A 40 11.51 -0.74 9.20
N GLN A 41 12.35 0.25 8.91
CA GLN A 41 13.30 0.78 9.88
C GLN A 41 12.73 1.92 10.70
N SER A 42 12.16 2.93 10.05
CA SER A 42 11.70 4.14 10.74
C SER A 42 10.28 4.02 11.27
N GLY A 43 9.46 3.17 10.67
CA GLY A 43 8.04 3.09 11.00
C GLY A 43 7.19 4.16 10.33
N ASP A 44 7.80 5.02 9.55
CA ASP A 44 7.04 6.09 8.87
C ASP A 44 6.10 5.51 7.84
N VAL A 45 4.92 6.12 7.71
CA VAL A 45 3.99 5.76 6.65
C VAL A 45 4.54 6.30 5.33
N LEU A 46 4.72 5.43 4.37
CA LEU A 46 5.25 5.80 3.05
C LEU A 46 4.12 6.09 2.06
N MET A 47 3.11 5.26 2.04
CA MET A 47 1.99 5.39 1.12
C MET A 47 0.82 4.54 1.57
N VAL A 48 -0.33 4.78 0.94
CA VAL A 48 -1.50 3.90 1.05
C VAL A 48 -1.93 3.57 -0.37
N ALA A 49 -2.18 2.30 -0.62
CA ALA A 49 -2.58 1.82 -1.93
C ALA A 49 -3.66 0.77 -1.79
N HIS A 50 -4.02 0.13 -2.88
CA HIS A 50 -5.06 -0.90 -2.89
C HIS A 50 -4.52 -2.16 -3.54
N MET A 51 -5.03 -3.31 -3.07
CA MET A 51 -4.69 -4.61 -3.63
C MET A 51 -5.98 -5.35 -3.96
N ASN A 52 -6.05 -5.93 -5.15
CA ASN A 52 -7.05 -6.95 -5.42
C ASN A 52 -6.50 -8.30 -4.97
N ALA A 53 -7.28 -9.36 -5.12
CA ALA A 53 -6.84 -10.70 -4.70
C ALA A 53 -5.53 -11.10 -5.38
N GLN A 54 -5.38 -10.76 -6.66
CA GLN A 54 -4.19 -11.11 -7.44
C GLN A 54 -2.96 -10.36 -6.94
N ALA A 55 -3.10 -9.06 -6.65
CA ALA A 55 -2.00 -8.26 -6.10
C ALA A 55 -1.56 -8.80 -4.74
N LEU A 56 -2.53 -9.16 -3.90
CA LEU A 56 -2.26 -9.71 -2.57
C LEU A 56 -1.52 -11.05 -2.69
N GLN A 57 -1.98 -11.94 -3.58
CA GLN A 57 -1.30 -13.20 -3.84
C GLN A 57 0.13 -13.01 -4.33
N GLN A 58 0.33 -12.10 -5.26
CA GLN A 58 1.66 -11.81 -5.81
C GLN A 58 2.59 -11.24 -4.74
N THR A 59 2.08 -10.38 -3.90
CA THR A 59 2.88 -9.83 -2.80
C THR A 59 3.34 -10.93 -1.86
N ILE A 60 2.44 -11.83 -1.49
CA ILE A 60 2.77 -12.95 -0.60
C ILE A 60 3.77 -13.90 -1.27
N ALA A 61 3.56 -14.19 -2.54
CA ALA A 61 4.40 -15.17 -3.24
C ALA A 61 5.80 -14.64 -3.52
N THR A 62 5.94 -13.35 -3.85
CA THR A 62 7.22 -12.79 -4.28
C THR A 62 7.99 -12.08 -3.18
N GLY A 63 7.29 -11.62 -2.12
CA GLY A 63 7.90 -10.77 -1.10
C GLY A 63 8.14 -9.35 -1.57
N GLU A 64 7.64 -8.98 -2.74
CA GLU A 64 7.68 -7.63 -3.27
C GLU A 64 6.27 -7.09 -3.36
N ALA A 65 6.09 -5.77 -3.15
CA ALA A 65 4.76 -5.19 -3.09
C ALA A 65 4.16 -5.05 -4.49
N TRP A 66 2.98 -5.64 -4.65
CA TRP A 66 2.13 -5.52 -5.83
C TRP A 66 0.84 -4.84 -5.44
N TYR A 67 0.34 -3.99 -6.32
CA TYR A 67 -0.87 -3.21 -6.07
C TYR A 67 -1.81 -3.29 -7.25
N PHE A 68 -3.04 -2.82 -7.05
CA PHE A 68 -4.01 -2.65 -8.11
C PHE A 68 -4.28 -1.16 -8.30
N SER A 69 -4.05 -0.67 -9.50
CA SER A 69 -4.32 0.74 -9.83
C SER A 69 -5.81 0.88 -10.18
N ARG A 70 -6.52 1.68 -9.39
CA ARG A 70 -7.96 1.89 -9.63
C ARG A 70 -8.20 2.70 -10.90
N SER A 71 -7.35 3.68 -11.18
CA SER A 71 -7.50 4.53 -12.36
C SER A 71 -7.18 3.80 -13.65
N ARG A 72 -6.14 2.96 -13.63
CA ARG A 72 -5.74 2.21 -14.82
C ARG A 72 -6.42 0.84 -14.90
N ARG A 73 -7.06 0.42 -13.81
CA ARG A 73 -7.66 -0.91 -13.68
C ARG A 73 -6.67 -2.01 -14.03
N ALA A 74 -5.50 -1.91 -13.44
CA ALA A 74 -4.40 -2.81 -13.77
C ALA A 74 -3.58 -3.17 -12.54
N LEU A 75 -3.11 -4.41 -12.54
CA LEU A 75 -2.13 -4.91 -11.58
C LEU A 75 -0.79 -4.24 -11.87
N TRP A 76 -0.06 -3.84 -10.84
CA TRP A 76 1.29 -3.30 -11.03
C TRP A 76 2.18 -3.64 -9.85
N ARG A 77 3.45 -3.91 -10.14
CA ARG A 77 4.47 -4.13 -9.11
C ARG A 77 5.14 -2.79 -8.82
N LYS A 78 5.25 -2.44 -7.54
CA LYS A 78 5.94 -1.21 -7.15
C LYS A 78 7.39 -1.29 -7.64
N GLY A 79 7.79 -0.30 -8.42
CA GLY A 79 9.15 -0.22 -8.96
C GLY A 79 9.33 -0.82 -10.34
N GLU A 80 8.28 -1.33 -10.99
CA GLU A 80 8.45 -1.93 -12.31
C GLU A 80 8.90 -0.93 -13.38
N SER A 81 8.58 0.37 -13.20
CA SER A 81 9.04 1.43 -14.10
C SER A 81 10.20 2.21 -13.53
N SER A 82 10.16 2.48 -12.21
CA SER A 82 11.11 3.39 -11.57
C SER A 82 12.32 2.69 -10.97
N GLY A 83 12.24 1.39 -10.74
CA GLY A 83 13.25 0.65 -9.98
C GLY A 83 13.12 0.82 -8.46
N HIS A 84 12.13 1.59 -7.99
CA HIS A 84 11.91 1.84 -6.55
C HIS A 84 11.04 0.73 -5.96
N VAL A 85 11.54 -0.48 -5.98
CA VAL A 85 10.86 -1.68 -5.51
C VAL A 85 10.66 -1.61 -4.00
N GLN A 86 9.60 -2.22 -3.51
CA GLN A 86 9.36 -2.35 -2.07
C GLN A 86 9.45 -3.82 -1.70
N ARG A 87 10.45 -4.15 -0.89
CA ARG A 87 10.60 -5.51 -0.36
C ARG A 87 9.83 -5.61 0.95
N VAL A 88 8.89 -6.55 0.99
CA VAL A 88 8.03 -6.73 2.16
C VAL A 88 8.76 -7.59 3.19
N VAL A 89 8.96 -7.05 4.38
CA VAL A 89 9.58 -7.80 5.48
C VAL A 89 8.55 -8.35 6.45
N GLU A 90 7.35 -7.78 6.48
CA GLU A 90 6.26 -8.28 7.31
C GLU A 90 4.93 -7.81 6.72
N MET A 91 3.92 -8.67 6.80
CA MET A 91 2.55 -8.34 6.42
C MET A 91 1.64 -8.67 7.58
N ARG A 92 0.81 -7.72 7.97
CA ARG A 92 -0.20 -7.88 9.01
C ARG A 92 -1.58 -7.55 8.45
N ILE A 93 -2.58 -8.11 9.08
CA ILE A 93 -3.98 -7.87 8.74
C ILE A 93 -4.68 -7.29 9.97
N ASP A 94 -5.64 -6.41 9.78
CA ASP A 94 -6.37 -5.86 10.92
C ASP A 94 -7.43 -6.85 11.43
N CYS A 95 -8.12 -6.48 12.51
CA CYS A 95 -8.96 -7.43 13.24
C CYS A 95 -10.08 -8.02 12.39
N ASP A 96 -10.70 -7.25 11.52
CA ASP A 96 -11.78 -7.73 10.66
C ASP A 96 -11.29 -8.11 9.25
N GLN A 97 -9.98 -8.08 9.05
CA GLN A 97 -9.32 -8.49 7.82
C GLN A 97 -9.77 -7.73 6.58
N ASP A 98 -9.97 -6.42 6.71
CA ASP A 98 -10.30 -5.57 5.56
C ASP A 98 -9.22 -4.53 5.24
N ALA A 99 -8.13 -4.52 5.98
CA ALA A 99 -6.98 -3.67 5.71
C ALA A 99 -5.69 -4.43 5.97
N VAL A 100 -4.75 -4.28 5.08
CA VAL A 100 -3.43 -4.93 5.14
C VAL A 100 -2.39 -3.88 5.50
N TRP A 101 -1.45 -4.24 6.36
CA TRP A 101 -0.32 -3.40 6.69
C TRP A 101 0.95 -4.14 6.30
N ILE A 102 1.73 -3.56 5.39
CA ILE A 102 3.04 -4.12 5.04
C ILE A 102 4.15 -3.18 5.52
N ARG A 103 5.17 -3.80 6.09
CA ARG A 103 6.41 -3.11 6.45
C ARG A 103 7.42 -3.44 5.36
N VAL A 104 8.02 -2.42 4.77
CA VAL A 104 8.85 -2.62 3.59
C VAL A 104 10.22 -1.97 3.73
N GLU A 105 11.18 -2.53 3.00
CA GLU A 105 12.42 -1.87 2.66
C GLU A 105 12.22 -1.25 1.28
N GLN A 106 12.18 0.09 1.24
CA GLN A 106 11.98 0.82 -0.02
C GLN A 106 13.32 0.93 -0.75
N GLU A 107 13.40 0.31 -1.90
CA GLU A 107 14.57 0.49 -2.76
C GLU A 107 14.42 1.78 -3.54
N GLY A 108 15.55 2.40 -3.88
CA GLY A 108 15.57 3.72 -4.50
C GLY A 108 15.33 4.81 -3.48
N ALA A 109 15.06 6.02 -3.96
CA ALA A 109 15.08 7.21 -3.13
C ALA A 109 13.74 7.52 -2.44
N GLY A 110 12.62 6.91 -2.88
CA GLY A 110 11.36 7.22 -2.24
C GLY A 110 10.16 6.54 -2.86
N ALA A 111 9.05 6.60 -2.13
CA ALA A 111 7.82 5.91 -2.50
C ALA A 111 6.92 6.75 -3.42
N CYS A 112 6.93 8.06 -3.27
CA CYS A 112 5.98 8.94 -3.95
C CYS A 112 6.44 9.31 -5.35
N HIS A 113 5.51 9.26 -6.31
CA HIS A 113 5.81 9.66 -7.69
C HIS A 113 6.15 11.14 -7.83
N THR A 114 5.89 11.95 -6.80
CA THR A 114 6.27 13.36 -6.80
C THR A 114 7.75 13.57 -6.52
N GLY A 115 8.49 12.50 -6.22
CA GLY A 115 9.91 12.57 -5.90
C GLY A 115 10.20 12.62 -4.41
N ARG A 116 9.20 12.42 -3.58
CA ARG A 116 9.37 12.47 -2.12
C ARG A 116 9.42 11.07 -1.54
N ARG A 117 10.06 10.96 -0.38
CA ARG A 117 10.23 9.68 0.32
C ARG A 117 8.88 9.08 0.70
N SER A 118 7.95 9.92 1.15
CA SER A 118 6.60 9.51 1.57
C SER A 118 5.58 10.28 0.77
N CYS A 119 4.44 9.65 0.52
CA CYS A 119 3.29 10.34 -0.06
C CYS A 119 2.65 11.31 0.92
N PHE A 120 2.96 11.19 2.21
CA PHE A 120 2.36 12.01 3.28
C PHE A 120 3.29 13.14 3.67
N TYR A 121 3.63 13.99 2.71
CA TYR A 121 4.62 15.06 2.91
C TYR A 121 3.99 16.41 3.26
N ARG A 122 2.67 16.48 3.35
CA ARG A 122 1.95 17.70 3.73
C ARG A 122 1.02 17.39 4.90
N ALA A 123 0.83 18.38 5.76
CA ALA A 123 -0.01 18.26 6.93
C ALA A 123 -1.14 19.27 6.88
N VAL A 124 -2.22 18.94 7.56
CA VAL A 124 -3.35 19.87 7.77
C VAL A 124 -3.22 20.39 9.20
N PRO A 125 -3.03 21.70 9.40
CA PRO A 125 -3.01 22.27 10.76
C PRO A 125 -4.32 22.01 11.46
N LEU A 126 -4.23 21.63 12.73
CA LEU A 126 -5.40 21.31 13.55
C LEU A 126 -5.65 22.42 14.56
N GLY A 127 -6.91 22.57 14.97
CA GLY A 127 -7.29 23.54 15.99
C GLY A 127 -7.43 24.97 15.48
N GLU A 128 -7.37 25.16 14.17
CA GLU A 128 -7.55 26.46 13.55
C GLU A 128 -8.95 26.56 12.97
N SER A 129 -9.50 27.78 12.94
CA SER A 129 -10.74 28.07 12.27
C SER A 129 -10.46 28.84 10.98
N GLY A 130 -11.41 28.81 10.05
CA GLY A 130 -11.27 29.47 8.75
C GLY A 130 -10.98 28.49 7.65
N ALA A 131 -10.27 28.91 6.61
CA ALA A 131 -9.97 28.06 5.47
C ALA A 131 -8.99 26.97 5.85
N VAL A 132 -9.30 25.73 5.45
CA VAL A 132 -8.40 24.59 5.64
C VAL A 132 -7.27 24.70 4.63
N ARG A 133 -6.05 24.47 5.09
CA ARG A 133 -4.86 24.61 4.25
C ARG A 133 -3.88 23.48 4.51
N LEU A 134 -2.88 23.38 3.67
CA LEU A 134 -1.82 22.38 3.79
C LEU A 134 -0.49 23.06 4.10
N GLU A 135 0.32 22.38 4.90
CA GLU A 135 1.70 22.79 5.19
C GLU A 135 2.65 21.66 4.79
N PHE A 136 3.75 22.01 4.15
CA PHE A 136 4.76 21.01 3.85
C PHE A 136 5.52 20.64 5.12
N ARG A 137 5.68 19.35 5.35
CA ARG A 137 6.49 18.79 6.44
C ARG A 137 7.81 18.27 5.90
N ASP A 138 7.76 17.55 4.77
CA ASP A 138 8.92 16.96 4.13
C ASP A 138 8.94 17.50 2.70
N GLY A 139 9.26 18.79 2.56
CA GLY A 139 9.11 19.49 1.30
C GLY A 139 10.14 19.12 0.25
N GLU A 140 11.29 18.58 0.66
CA GLU A 140 12.35 18.29 -0.27
C GLU A 140 12.10 16.97 -0.99
N LYS A 141 12.35 16.96 -2.28
CA LYS A 141 12.30 15.74 -3.08
C LYS A 141 13.60 14.97 -2.90
N THR A 142 13.49 13.65 -2.77
CA THR A 142 14.66 12.78 -2.65
C THR A 142 15.18 12.34 -4.01
N PHE A 143 14.37 12.53 -5.05
CA PHE A 143 14.78 12.27 -6.43
C PHE A 143 13.98 13.17 -7.37
N ASP A 144 14.47 13.30 -8.61
CA ASP A 144 13.77 14.07 -9.64
C ASP A 144 12.80 13.15 -10.37
N PRO A 145 11.47 13.34 -10.23
CA PRO A 145 10.52 12.48 -10.89
C PRO A 145 10.59 12.53 -12.42
N ASP A 146 11.01 13.66 -13.00
CA ASP A 146 11.18 13.75 -14.45
C ASP A 146 12.28 12.83 -14.95
N THR A 147 13.33 12.66 -14.16
CA THR A 147 14.42 11.75 -14.50
C THR A 147 13.99 10.29 -14.43
N VAL A 148 13.19 9.94 -13.41
CA VAL A 148 12.78 8.56 -13.15
C VAL A 148 11.59 8.13 -14.03
N TYR A 149 10.56 9.01 -14.12
CA TYR A 149 9.31 8.68 -14.82
C TYR A 149 9.15 9.34 -16.18
N GLY A 150 10.08 10.26 -16.51
CA GLY A 150 9.99 11.04 -17.72
C GLY A 150 9.05 12.24 -17.56
N LYS A 151 9.23 13.21 -18.44
CA LYS A 151 8.35 14.40 -18.44
C LYS A 151 7.01 14.06 -19.04
N LYS A 152 5.98 14.63 -18.44
CA LYS A 152 4.61 14.50 -18.96
C LYS A 152 4.32 15.56 -19.99
#